data_be7aa60c33293ed407d680425e1f7e9e
#
_entry.id   be7aa60c33293ed407d680425e1f7e9e
#
_cell.length_a   1.000
_cell.length_b   1.000
_cell.length_c   1.000
_cell.angle_alpha   90.00
_cell.angle_beta   90.00
_cell.angle_gamma   90.00
#
_symmetry.space_group_name_H-M   'P 1'
#
loop_
_entity.id
_entity.type
_entity.pdbx_description
1 polymer ?
#
loop_
_entity_poly.entity_id
_entity_poly.type
_entity_poly.pdbx_seq_one_letter_code
_entity_poly.pdbx_strand_id
1 'polypeptide(L)'
;MSKIIECENITHYYGNRLIYENLSFDVEQGKVLGLLGKNGTGKTTIINILNGYLKPRSGVCRLFGEEMEHLSPLTKSKVGLLLEGHVQHAYFTVSQIEKFYSAFFPKWKKEAYYELLKKLQVLPSQKLSTMSCGQRSQVALGLLFAQDPELLILDDFSMGLDPGYRRLFVEYLREYASAENKTVFLTSHIIQDMELLIDDCMIMDYGRLLLHKPVKEIMRHFKRYRFTRPGDTFKLEGDEDFWHPSALGDKWEVYSFLPKAEVEQRLKAMGITEITEENLSLEDAFIGLTGKY
;
A
#
# COMPACT_ATOMS: atom_id res chain seq x y z
N MET A 1 5.96 -20.60 -2.84
CA MET A 1 6.05 -19.61 -3.94
C MET A 1 7.37 -18.88 -3.81
N SER A 2 7.93 -18.33 -4.91
CA SER A 2 9.19 -17.57 -4.83
C SER A 2 8.91 -16.19 -4.23
N LYS A 3 9.78 -15.73 -3.34
CA LYS A 3 9.72 -14.38 -2.78
C LYS A 3 10.39 -13.40 -3.76
N ILE A 4 9.73 -12.31 -4.06
CA ILE A 4 10.23 -11.25 -4.95
C ILE A 4 10.86 -10.11 -4.16
N ILE A 5 10.27 -9.78 -3.00
CA ILE A 5 10.82 -8.85 -2.03
C ILE A 5 11.09 -9.61 -0.74
N GLU A 6 12.27 -9.44 -0.16
CA GLU A 6 12.63 -9.97 1.15
C GLU A 6 13.34 -8.88 1.94
N CYS A 7 12.78 -8.51 3.08
CA CYS A 7 13.36 -7.56 4.02
C CYS A 7 13.56 -8.24 5.37
N GLU A 8 14.79 -8.27 5.87
CA GLU A 8 15.18 -8.95 7.10
C GLU A 8 15.79 -7.96 8.08
N ASN A 9 15.16 -7.78 9.24
CA ASN A 9 15.64 -6.99 10.37
C ASN A 9 16.06 -5.56 10.00
N ILE A 10 15.31 -4.90 9.12
CA ILE A 10 15.58 -3.54 8.67
C ILE A 10 15.44 -2.57 9.83
N THR A 11 16.52 -1.86 10.14
CA THR A 11 16.53 -0.75 11.09
C THR A 11 17.00 0.51 10.38
N HIS A 12 16.25 1.60 10.54
CA HIS A 12 16.60 2.87 9.93
C HIS A 12 16.24 4.08 10.81
N TYR A 13 17.08 5.11 10.74
CA TYR A 13 16.93 6.37 11.46
C TYR A 13 17.15 7.56 10.52
N TYR A 14 16.39 8.65 10.74
CA TYR A 14 16.76 9.97 10.25
C TYR A 14 17.29 10.81 11.41
N GLY A 15 18.61 11.02 11.44
CA GLY A 15 19.28 11.59 12.60
C GLY A 15 19.06 10.70 13.85
N ASN A 16 18.39 11.25 14.87
CA ASN A 16 18.04 10.52 16.09
C ASN A 16 16.61 9.95 16.07
N ARG A 17 15.84 10.21 15.00
CA ARG A 17 14.46 9.72 14.88
C ARG A 17 14.47 8.30 14.32
N LEU A 18 14.00 7.36 15.13
CA LEU A 18 13.75 5.98 14.70
C LEU A 18 12.60 5.95 13.70
N ILE A 19 12.81 5.26 12.58
CA ILE A 19 11.78 5.00 11.56
C ILE A 19 11.34 3.55 11.61
N TYR A 20 12.30 2.60 11.65
CA TYR A 20 12.05 1.17 11.82
C TYR A 20 13.07 0.58 12.77
N GLU A 21 12.61 -0.40 13.53
CA GLU A 21 13.46 -1.28 14.33
C GLU A 21 13.10 -2.74 14.04
N ASN A 22 14.07 -3.48 13.48
CA ASN A 22 13.93 -4.91 13.16
C ASN A 22 12.72 -5.23 12.26
N LEU A 23 12.38 -4.35 11.32
CA LEU A 23 11.29 -4.58 10.37
C LEU A 23 11.64 -5.74 9.44
N SER A 24 10.80 -6.78 9.44
CA SER A 24 10.94 -7.92 8.54
C SER A 24 9.61 -8.20 7.84
N PHE A 25 9.66 -8.38 6.53
CA PHE A 25 8.52 -8.78 5.72
C PHE A 25 8.98 -9.33 4.37
N ASP A 26 8.09 -10.04 3.70
CA ASP A 26 8.32 -10.53 2.34
C ASP A 26 7.08 -10.36 1.45
N VAL A 27 7.30 -10.41 0.13
CA VAL A 27 6.25 -10.38 -0.88
C VAL A 27 6.45 -11.53 -1.84
N GLU A 28 5.46 -12.39 -1.93
CA GLU A 28 5.46 -13.52 -2.87
C GLU A 28 5.17 -13.07 -4.31
N GLN A 29 5.68 -13.83 -5.26
CA GLN A 29 5.44 -13.61 -6.69
C GLN A 29 3.94 -13.64 -7.00
N GLY A 30 3.49 -12.70 -7.83
CA GLY A 30 2.11 -12.58 -8.28
C GLY A 30 1.15 -12.00 -7.24
N LYS A 31 1.66 -11.52 -6.10
CA LYS A 31 0.87 -10.87 -5.05
C LYS A 31 0.87 -9.36 -5.16
N VAL A 32 -0.24 -8.77 -4.79
CA VAL A 32 -0.39 -7.32 -4.63
C VAL A 32 -0.40 -7.01 -3.13
N LEU A 33 0.72 -6.48 -2.62
CA LEU A 33 0.85 -6.05 -1.22
C LEU A 33 0.65 -4.55 -1.08
N GLY A 34 -0.31 -4.16 -0.26
CA GLY A 34 -0.55 -2.78 0.15
C GLY A 34 0.08 -2.45 1.49
N LEU A 35 0.88 -1.38 1.53
CA LEU A 35 1.43 -0.83 2.77
C LEU A 35 0.58 0.35 3.25
N LEU A 36 -0.09 0.18 4.37
CA LEU A 36 -0.87 1.21 5.05
C LEU A 36 -0.13 1.74 6.28
N GLY A 37 -0.32 2.99 6.57
CA GLY A 37 0.24 3.65 7.76
C GLY A 37 -0.08 5.12 7.78
N LYS A 38 -0.11 5.71 8.97
CA LYS A 38 -0.26 7.16 9.16
C LYS A 38 0.89 7.93 8.47
N ASN A 39 0.74 9.25 8.33
CA ASN A 39 1.82 10.07 7.82
C ASN A 39 3.03 10.03 8.74
N GLY A 40 4.23 9.91 8.13
CA GLY A 40 5.49 9.84 8.87
C GLY A 40 5.81 8.47 9.50
N THR A 41 5.05 7.41 9.20
CA THR A 41 5.35 6.03 9.63
C THR A 41 6.47 5.36 8.82
N GLY A 42 6.94 6.01 7.74
CA GLY A 42 8.06 5.52 6.95
C GLY A 42 7.71 4.85 5.61
N LYS A 43 6.46 4.93 5.12
CA LYS A 43 6.06 4.30 3.84
C LYS A 43 7.01 4.62 2.68
N THR A 44 7.25 5.90 2.44
CA THR A 44 8.21 6.35 1.41
C THR A 44 9.65 5.94 1.74
N THR A 45 10.00 5.81 3.03
CA THR A 45 11.34 5.36 3.44
C THR A 45 11.61 3.92 3.01
N ILE A 46 10.66 2.99 3.22
CA ILE A 46 10.84 1.60 2.78
C ILE A 46 10.88 1.51 1.25
N ILE A 47 10.07 2.31 0.54
CA ILE A 47 10.12 2.39 -0.92
C ILE A 47 11.51 2.87 -1.39
N ASN A 48 12.08 3.89 -0.75
CA ASN A 48 13.44 4.35 -1.07
C ASN A 48 14.51 3.30 -0.78
N ILE A 49 14.35 2.50 0.28
CA ILE A 49 15.24 1.37 0.57
C ILE A 49 15.10 0.30 -0.52
N LEU A 50 13.87 -0.08 -0.90
CA LEU A 50 13.59 -1.07 -1.95
C LEU A 50 14.03 -0.64 -3.35
N ASN A 51 14.33 0.62 -3.57
CA ASN A 51 14.85 1.14 -4.83
C ASN A 51 16.36 1.47 -4.78
N GLY A 52 17.02 1.20 -3.64
CA GLY A 52 18.43 1.48 -3.46
C GLY A 52 18.79 2.97 -3.36
N TYR A 53 17.79 3.85 -3.19
CA TYR A 53 18.04 5.29 -2.96
C TYR A 53 18.43 5.57 -1.52
N LEU A 54 18.15 4.65 -0.62
CA LEU A 54 18.42 4.77 0.80
C LEU A 54 18.97 3.44 1.33
N LYS A 55 20.14 3.49 1.98
CA LYS A 55 20.69 2.33 2.67
C LYS A 55 20.15 2.27 4.10
N PRO A 56 19.59 1.14 4.55
CA PRO A 56 19.21 0.97 5.94
C PRO A 56 20.44 0.98 6.85
N ARG A 57 20.27 1.32 8.10
CA ARG A 57 21.37 1.29 9.10
C ARG A 57 21.81 -0.15 9.41
N SER A 58 20.87 -1.07 9.44
CA SER A 58 21.14 -2.50 9.55
C SER A 58 20.00 -3.31 8.92
N GLY A 59 20.21 -4.60 8.74
CA GLY A 59 19.32 -5.50 8.04
C GLY A 59 19.66 -5.58 6.55
N VAL A 60 18.93 -6.45 5.84
CA VAL A 60 19.16 -6.73 4.41
C VAL A 60 17.83 -6.69 3.67
N CYS A 61 17.82 -6.05 2.51
CA CYS A 61 16.74 -6.15 1.54
C CYS A 61 17.22 -6.85 0.28
N ARG A 62 16.40 -7.77 -0.24
CA ARG A 62 16.63 -8.47 -1.51
C ARG A 62 15.45 -8.28 -2.45
N LEU A 63 15.76 -8.14 -3.73
CA LEU A 63 14.79 -8.25 -4.83
C LEU A 63 15.19 -9.39 -5.74
N PHE A 64 14.26 -10.30 -6.01
CA PHE A 64 14.53 -11.51 -6.82
C PHE A 64 15.72 -12.33 -6.30
N GLY A 65 15.95 -12.34 -4.97
CA GLY A 65 17.08 -13.00 -4.31
C GLY A 65 18.40 -12.24 -4.35
N GLU A 66 18.52 -11.12 -5.08
CA GLU A 66 19.71 -10.27 -5.11
C GLU A 66 19.64 -9.17 -4.06
N GLU A 67 20.73 -8.91 -3.35
CA GLU A 67 20.78 -7.80 -2.38
C GLU A 67 20.71 -6.44 -3.08
N MET A 68 19.93 -5.53 -2.48
CA MET A 68 19.65 -4.20 -3.04
C MET A 68 20.93 -3.41 -3.41
N GLU A 69 22.01 -3.57 -2.63
CA GLU A 69 23.28 -2.87 -2.88
C GLU A 69 24.00 -3.39 -4.13
N HIS A 70 23.67 -4.58 -4.59
CA HIS A 70 24.37 -5.29 -5.66
C HIS A 70 23.45 -5.78 -6.79
N LEU A 71 22.27 -5.15 -6.93
CA LEU A 71 21.32 -5.52 -7.99
C LEU A 71 21.98 -5.46 -9.38
N SER A 72 21.88 -6.56 -10.10
CA SER A 72 22.30 -6.64 -11.50
C SER A 72 21.45 -5.73 -12.39
N PRO A 73 21.98 -5.24 -13.54
CA PRO A 73 21.20 -4.50 -14.53
C PRO A 73 19.97 -5.27 -15.01
N LEU A 74 20.08 -6.60 -15.10
CA LEU A 74 18.97 -7.46 -15.48
C LEU A 74 17.84 -7.40 -14.43
N THR A 75 18.15 -7.51 -13.14
CA THR A 75 17.16 -7.41 -12.07
C THR A 75 16.56 -6.01 -11.99
N LYS A 76 17.38 -4.95 -12.15
CA LYS A 76 16.85 -3.57 -12.22
C LYS A 76 15.85 -3.38 -13.36
N SER A 77 16.07 -4.01 -14.52
CA SER A 77 15.13 -3.90 -15.64
C SER A 77 13.77 -4.58 -15.42
N LYS A 78 13.67 -5.45 -14.40
CA LYS A 78 12.43 -6.12 -13.99
C LYS A 78 11.59 -5.29 -13.03
N VAL A 79 12.11 -4.19 -12.51
CA VAL A 79 11.44 -3.33 -11.52
C VAL A 79 10.90 -2.09 -12.19
N GLY A 80 9.61 -1.88 -12.09
CA GLY A 80 8.94 -0.64 -12.48
C GLY A 80 8.66 0.21 -11.25
N LEU A 81 9.04 1.48 -11.28
CA LEU A 81 8.91 2.40 -10.16
C LEU A 81 8.06 3.61 -10.52
N LEU A 82 7.08 3.90 -9.69
CA LEU A 82 6.32 5.15 -9.71
C LEU A 82 6.41 5.80 -8.33
N LEU A 83 7.11 6.93 -8.25
CA LEU A 83 7.20 7.73 -7.03
C LEU A 83 6.12 8.80 -6.99
N GLU A 84 5.73 9.21 -5.78
CA GLU A 84 4.89 10.38 -5.56
C GLU A 84 5.45 11.61 -6.29
N GLY A 85 4.57 12.34 -6.98
CA GLY A 85 4.95 13.55 -7.73
C GLY A 85 5.79 13.31 -8.99
N HIS A 86 5.97 12.06 -9.40
CA HIS A 86 6.75 11.56 -10.55
C HIS A 86 7.26 12.65 -11.48
N VAL A 87 8.57 12.85 -11.46
CA VAL A 87 9.27 13.86 -12.27
C VAL A 87 9.34 13.36 -13.71
N GLN A 88 8.71 14.09 -14.61
CA GLN A 88 8.84 13.87 -16.05
C GLN A 88 9.52 15.06 -16.69
N HIS A 89 10.23 14.79 -17.80
CA HIS A 89 10.85 15.85 -18.60
C HIS A 89 9.79 16.72 -19.26
N ALA A 90 9.44 17.84 -18.62
CA ALA A 90 8.33 18.71 -18.99
C ALA A 90 8.36 19.23 -20.44
N TYR A 91 9.54 19.29 -21.05
CA TYR A 91 9.72 19.77 -22.42
C TYR A 91 9.39 18.74 -23.49
N PHE A 92 9.30 17.48 -23.16
CA PHE A 92 8.96 16.43 -24.11
C PHE A 92 7.46 16.41 -24.44
N THR A 93 7.16 15.96 -25.64
CA THR A 93 5.81 15.49 -25.98
C THR A 93 5.62 14.05 -25.49
N VAL A 94 4.38 13.60 -25.48
CA VAL A 94 4.01 12.22 -25.12
C VAL A 94 4.76 11.19 -25.96
N SER A 95 4.90 11.43 -27.26
CA SER A 95 5.66 10.53 -28.15
C SER A 95 7.18 10.64 -27.97
N GLN A 96 7.69 11.81 -27.60
CA GLN A 96 9.14 11.97 -27.34
C GLN A 96 9.57 11.30 -26.05
N ILE A 97 8.76 11.40 -24.98
CA ILE A 97 9.06 10.72 -23.71
C ILE A 97 9.00 9.19 -23.86
N GLU A 98 8.05 8.66 -24.62
CA GLU A 98 7.97 7.24 -24.96
C GLU A 98 9.25 6.78 -25.67
N LYS A 99 9.65 7.48 -26.74
CA LYS A 99 10.87 7.16 -27.48
C LYS A 99 12.13 7.23 -26.62
N PHE A 100 12.18 8.16 -25.65
CA PHE A 100 13.29 8.29 -24.72
C PHE A 100 13.36 7.06 -23.79
N TYR A 101 12.23 6.70 -23.15
CA TYR A 101 12.19 5.56 -22.22
C TYR A 101 12.40 4.22 -22.93
N SER A 102 11.84 4.04 -24.12
CA SER A 102 11.96 2.77 -24.88
C SER A 102 13.40 2.38 -25.18
N ALA A 103 14.33 3.35 -25.20
CA ALA A 103 15.75 3.07 -25.44
C ALA A 103 16.44 2.34 -24.26
N PHE A 104 15.84 2.35 -23.06
CA PHE A 104 16.44 1.75 -21.85
C PHE A 104 15.87 0.37 -21.51
N PHE A 105 14.73 -0.02 -22.09
CA PHE A 105 14.02 -1.23 -21.73
C PHE A 105 13.90 -2.19 -22.92
N PRO A 106 14.58 -3.34 -22.88
CA PRO A 106 14.63 -4.26 -24.03
C PRO A 106 13.28 -4.96 -24.32
N LYS A 107 12.38 -5.03 -23.33
CA LYS A 107 11.04 -5.65 -23.46
C LYS A 107 9.93 -4.61 -23.64
N TRP A 108 10.26 -3.42 -24.17
CA TRP A 108 9.32 -2.32 -24.29
C TRP A 108 8.06 -2.64 -25.09
N LYS A 109 6.90 -2.56 -24.47
CA LYS A 109 5.57 -2.78 -25.08
C LYS A 109 4.97 -1.46 -25.56
N LYS A 110 5.39 -0.98 -26.72
CA LYS A 110 4.96 0.32 -27.28
C LYS A 110 3.44 0.40 -27.44
N GLU A 111 2.82 -0.67 -27.88
CA GLU A 111 1.38 -0.78 -28.10
C GLU A 111 0.61 -0.54 -26.81
N ALA A 112 1.03 -1.14 -25.69
CA ALA A 112 0.40 -0.98 -24.39
C ALA A 112 0.38 0.50 -23.93
N TYR A 113 1.49 1.24 -24.20
CA TYR A 113 1.56 2.67 -23.93
C TYR A 113 0.48 3.45 -24.68
N TYR A 114 0.42 3.30 -26.01
CA TYR A 114 -0.50 4.08 -26.82
C TYR A 114 -1.96 3.64 -26.69
N GLU A 115 -2.25 2.38 -26.40
CA GLU A 115 -3.60 1.91 -26.09
C GLU A 115 -4.14 2.54 -24.81
N LEU A 116 -3.32 2.58 -23.75
CA LEU A 116 -3.71 3.26 -22.50
C LEU A 116 -3.97 4.75 -22.73
N LEU A 117 -3.04 5.45 -23.39
CA LEU A 117 -3.19 6.90 -23.65
C LEU A 117 -4.38 7.21 -24.56
N LYS A 118 -4.73 6.33 -25.49
CA LYS A 118 -5.92 6.46 -26.32
C LYS A 118 -7.20 6.36 -25.48
N LYS A 119 -7.27 5.41 -24.55
CA LYS A 119 -8.39 5.28 -23.58
C LYS A 119 -8.53 6.53 -22.71
N LEU A 120 -7.41 7.15 -22.37
CA LEU A 120 -7.32 8.35 -21.55
C LEU A 120 -7.43 9.66 -22.35
N GLN A 121 -7.66 9.59 -23.67
CA GLN A 121 -7.78 10.72 -24.59
C GLN A 121 -6.56 11.68 -24.59
N VAL A 122 -5.37 11.15 -24.37
CA VAL A 122 -4.11 11.89 -24.38
C VAL A 122 -3.49 11.83 -25.77
N LEU A 123 -3.20 13.00 -26.35
CA LEU A 123 -2.63 13.08 -27.71
C LEU A 123 -1.10 12.86 -27.70
N PRO A 124 -0.55 12.09 -28.64
CA PRO A 124 0.91 11.87 -28.74
C PRO A 124 1.74 13.15 -28.94
N SER A 125 1.17 14.17 -29.56
CA SER A 125 1.82 15.47 -29.80
C SER A 125 1.73 16.45 -28.63
N GLN A 126 0.95 16.15 -27.59
CA GLN A 126 0.76 17.04 -26.45
C GLN A 126 2.06 17.14 -25.63
N LYS A 127 2.43 18.35 -25.23
CA LYS A 127 3.61 18.60 -24.38
C LYS A 127 3.27 18.30 -22.92
N LEU A 128 4.17 17.63 -22.19
CA LEU A 128 4.00 17.33 -20.78
C LEU A 128 3.85 18.58 -19.91
N SER A 129 4.53 19.69 -20.29
CA SER A 129 4.43 20.98 -19.59
C SER A 129 3.01 21.60 -19.62
N THR A 130 2.18 21.23 -20.61
CA THR A 130 0.82 21.75 -20.75
C THR A 130 -0.25 20.86 -20.13
N MET A 131 0.15 19.74 -19.54
CA MET A 131 -0.74 18.75 -18.93
C MET A 131 -1.07 19.08 -17.48
N SER A 132 -2.28 18.72 -17.07
CA SER A 132 -2.63 18.67 -15.65
C SER A 132 -1.80 17.63 -14.91
N CYS A 133 -1.78 17.70 -13.57
CA CYS A 133 -1.12 16.68 -12.75
C CYS A 133 -1.66 15.28 -13.08
N GLY A 134 -2.99 15.11 -13.15
CA GLY A 134 -3.62 13.84 -13.50
C GLY A 134 -3.21 13.32 -14.88
N GLN A 135 -3.16 14.17 -15.92
CA GLN A 135 -2.71 13.75 -17.24
C GLN A 135 -1.24 13.31 -17.25
N ARG A 136 -0.35 13.98 -16.48
CA ARG A 136 1.04 13.55 -16.33
C ARG A 136 1.14 12.21 -15.61
N SER A 137 0.31 11.98 -14.60
CA SER A 137 0.23 10.66 -13.92
C SER A 137 -0.15 9.56 -14.90
N GLN A 138 -1.13 9.80 -15.78
CA GLN A 138 -1.54 8.85 -16.81
C GLN A 138 -0.40 8.50 -17.78
N VAL A 139 0.38 9.52 -18.21
CA VAL A 139 1.57 9.27 -19.05
C VAL A 139 2.61 8.45 -18.30
N ALA A 140 2.88 8.79 -17.03
CA ALA A 140 3.82 8.03 -16.19
C ALA A 140 3.44 6.55 -16.04
N LEU A 141 2.15 6.29 -15.86
CA LEU A 141 1.62 4.93 -15.80
C LEU A 141 1.75 4.19 -17.13
N GLY A 142 1.45 4.86 -18.24
CA GLY A 142 1.67 4.30 -19.57
C GLY A 142 3.13 3.90 -19.79
N LEU A 143 4.08 4.75 -19.39
CA LEU A 143 5.51 4.44 -19.44
C LEU A 143 5.86 3.24 -18.54
N LEU A 144 5.28 3.17 -17.34
CA LEU A 144 5.50 2.07 -16.40
C LEU A 144 5.04 0.73 -16.98
N PHE A 145 3.82 0.67 -17.52
CA PHE A 145 3.31 -0.57 -18.11
C PHE A 145 4.04 -0.99 -19.40
N ALA A 146 4.49 0.00 -20.19
CA ALA A 146 5.29 -0.28 -21.38
C ALA A 146 6.66 -0.90 -21.06
N GLN A 147 7.22 -0.68 -19.88
CA GLN A 147 8.44 -1.35 -19.43
C GLN A 147 8.27 -2.86 -19.23
N ASP A 148 7.04 -3.34 -19.09
CA ASP A 148 6.70 -4.73 -18.78
C ASP A 148 7.42 -5.30 -17.54
N PRO A 149 7.40 -4.61 -16.40
CA PRO A 149 8.10 -5.05 -15.21
C PRO A 149 7.50 -6.33 -14.62
N GLU A 150 8.32 -7.10 -13.90
CA GLU A 150 7.87 -8.25 -13.10
C GLU A 150 7.45 -7.81 -11.68
N LEU A 151 8.05 -6.73 -11.17
CA LEU A 151 7.71 -6.07 -9.90
C LEU A 151 7.38 -4.60 -10.15
N LEU A 152 6.22 -4.14 -9.68
CA LEU A 152 5.85 -2.72 -9.64
C LEU A 152 5.94 -2.21 -8.19
N ILE A 153 6.65 -1.09 -8.00
CA ILE A 153 6.72 -0.36 -6.73
C ILE A 153 6.07 1.00 -6.94
N LEU A 154 4.97 1.26 -6.24
CA LEU A 154 4.13 2.44 -6.46
C LEU A 154 3.98 3.23 -5.15
N ASP A 155 4.55 4.44 -5.10
CA ASP A 155 4.40 5.33 -3.94
C ASP A 155 3.29 6.33 -4.21
N ASP A 156 2.22 6.24 -3.41
CA ASP A 156 1.03 7.10 -3.48
C ASP A 156 0.49 7.33 -4.91
N PHE A 157 0.35 6.22 -5.61
CA PHE A 157 0.08 6.14 -7.06
C PHE A 157 -1.16 6.91 -7.52
N SER A 158 -2.13 7.13 -6.64
CA SER A 158 -3.42 7.76 -6.95
C SER A 158 -3.43 9.28 -6.74
N MET A 159 -2.32 9.85 -6.26
CA MET A 159 -2.22 11.26 -5.96
C MET A 159 -2.39 12.13 -7.21
N GLY A 160 -3.26 13.13 -7.10
CA GLY A 160 -3.55 14.05 -8.20
C GLY A 160 -4.46 13.51 -9.30
N LEU A 161 -4.95 12.27 -9.18
CA LEU A 161 -6.00 11.71 -10.03
C LEU A 161 -7.39 12.10 -9.50
N ASP A 162 -8.28 12.53 -10.37
CA ASP A 162 -9.68 12.66 -10.00
C ASP A 162 -10.34 11.28 -9.81
N PRO A 163 -11.51 11.20 -9.12
CA PRO A 163 -12.12 9.92 -8.77
C PRO A 163 -12.38 8.98 -9.96
N GLY A 164 -12.73 9.51 -11.12
CA GLY A 164 -13.01 8.71 -12.32
C GLY A 164 -11.75 8.05 -12.88
N TYR A 165 -10.67 8.83 -13.05
CA TYR A 165 -9.39 8.29 -13.52
C TYR A 165 -8.73 7.37 -12.50
N ARG A 166 -8.88 7.65 -11.21
CA ARG A 166 -8.36 6.81 -10.13
C ARG A 166 -8.99 5.42 -10.17
N ARG A 167 -10.31 5.35 -10.31
CA ARG A 167 -11.03 4.07 -10.44
C ARG A 167 -10.57 3.29 -11.67
N LEU A 168 -10.49 3.95 -12.83
CA LEU A 168 -9.98 3.34 -14.06
C LEU A 168 -8.58 2.77 -13.87
N PHE A 169 -7.71 3.50 -13.16
CA PHE A 169 -6.35 3.06 -12.89
C PHE A 169 -6.31 1.82 -11.99
N VAL A 170 -7.09 1.81 -10.90
CA VAL A 170 -7.18 0.65 -9.99
C VAL A 170 -7.67 -0.59 -10.75
N GLU A 171 -8.70 -0.45 -11.57
CA GLU A 171 -9.23 -1.54 -12.40
C GLU A 171 -8.17 -2.05 -13.39
N TYR A 172 -7.48 -1.14 -14.09
CA TYR A 172 -6.43 -1.50 -15.05
C TYR A 172 -5.22 -2.16 -14.38
N LEU A 173 -4.75 -1.63 -13.25
CA LEU A 173 -3.63 -2.21 -12.50
C LEU A 173 -3.97 -3.62 -11.99
N ARG A 174 -5.19 -3.82 -11.49
CA ARG A 174 -5.67 -5.13 -11.05
C ARG A 174 -5.70 -6.15 -12.19
N GLU A 175 -6.24 -5.73 -13.33
CA GLU A 175 -6.29 -6.58 -14.53
C GLU A 175 -4.88 -6.93 -15.00
N TYR A 176 -3.99 -5.94 -15.12
CA TYR A 176 -2.59 -6.14 -15.51
C TYR A 176 -1.84 -7.07 -14.56
N ALA A 177 -1.95 -6.85 -13.24
CA ALA A 177 -1.28 -7.68 -12.25
C ALA A 177 -1.76 -9.14 -12.32
N SER A 178 -3.08 -9.35 -12.43
CA SER A 178 -3.67 -10.69 -12.47
C SER A 178 -3.38 -11.44 -13.77
N ALA A 179 -3.50 -10.77 -14.94
CA ALA A 179 -3.34 -11.42 -16.26
C ALA A 179 -1.89 -11.85 -16.53
N GLU A 180 -0.92 -11.09 -16.03
CA GLU A 180 0.50 -11.32 -16.30
C GLU A 180 1.28 -11.81 -15.07
N ASN A 181 0.59 -12.20 -14.00
CA ASN A 181 1.18 -12.68 -12.73
C ASN A 181 2.25 -11.73 -12.18
N LYS A 182 1.97 -10.40 -12.24
CA LYS A 182 2.89 -9.36 -11.77
C LYS A 182 2.83 -9.23 -10.25
N THR A 183 3.96 -8.92 -9.65
CA THR A 183 4.05 -8.58 -8.23
C THR A 183 3.94 -7.07 -8.07
N VAL A 184 3.15 -6.61 -7.10
CA VAL A 184 2.97 -5.18 -6.84
C VAL A 184 3.17 -4.89 -5.36
N PHE A 185 4.01 -3.91 -5.06
CA PHE A 185 4.14 -3.30 -3.75
C PHE A 185 3.71 -1.84 -3.84
N LEU A 186 2.70 -1.44 -3.06
CA LEU A 186 2.14 -0.11 -3.22
C LEU A 186 1.75 0.57 -1.91
N THR A 187 1.78 1.90 -1.94
CA THR A 187 1.20 2.76 -0.91
C THR A 187 0.10 3.63 -1.50
N SER A 188 -0.86 4.03 -0.68
CA SER A 188 -1.86 5.04 -1.03
C SER A 188 -2.42 5.70 0.23
N HIS A 189 -2.84 6.96 0.09
CA HIS A 189 -3.63 7.66 1.11
C HIS A 189 -5.11 7.31 1.07
N ILE A 190 -5.58 6.63 0.01
CA ILE A 190 -6.98 6.29 -0.22
C ILE A 190 -7.16 4.79 -0.03
N ILE A 191 -7.55 4.42 1.19
CA ILE A 191 -7.63 3.01 1.62
C ILE A 191 -8.72 2.25 0.85
N GLN A 192 -9.81 2.92 0.45
CA GLN A 192 -10.89 2.31 -0.33
C GLN A 192 -10.40 1.80 -1.69
N ASP A 193 -9.47 2.50 -2.35
CA ASP A 193 -8.88 2.04 -3.61
C ASP A 193 -7.99 0.81 -3.38
N MET A 194 -7.28 0.79 -2.24
CA MET A 194 -6.43 -0.34 -1.86
C MET A 194 -7.25 -1.60 -1.59
N GLU A 195 -8.39 -1.49 -0.90
CA GLU A 195 -9.27 -2.62 -0.60
C GLU A 195 -9.70 -3.38 -1.87
N LEU A 196 -9.87 -2.66 -2.98
CA LEU A 196 -10.24 -3.25 -4.27
C LEU A 196 -9.08 -3.93 -5.00
N LEU A 197 -7.83 -3.56 -4.67
CA LEU A 197 -6.64 -3.89 -5.44
C LEU A 197 -5.77 -4.96 -4.78
N ILE A 198 -5.57 -4.87 -3.46
CA ILE A 198 -4.55 -5.65 -2.74
C ILE A 198 -5.03 -7.03 -2.32
N ASP A 199 -4.12 -8.00 -2.38
CA ASP A 199 -4.31 -9.34 -1.82
C ASP A 199 -3.96 -9.37 -0.34
N ASP A 200 -2.80 -8.80 -0.01
CA ASP A 200 -2.22 -8.77 1.32
C ASP A 200 -2.04 -7.32 1.79
N CYS A 201 -2.23 -7.10 3.08
CA CYS A 201 -2.12 -5.79 3.70
C CYS A 201 -1.06 -5.81 4.80
N MET A 202 -0.17 -4.83 4.75
CA MET A 202 0.79 -4.54 5.79
C MET A 202 0.43 -3.20 6.45
N ILE A 203 0.20 -3.19 7.77
CA ILE A 203 -0.17 -1.99 8.52
C ILE A 203 0.97 -1.62 9.46
N MET A 204 1.43 -0.38 9.34
CA MET A 204 2.51 0.18 10.14
C MET A 204 2.02 1.34 11.01
N ASP A 205 2.53 1.40 12.24
CA ASP A 205 2.37 2.55 13.12
C ASP A 205 3.70 2.86 13.82
N TYR A 206 4.19 4.09 13.66
CA TYR A 206 5.41 4.66 14.25
C TYR A 206 6.55 3.65 14.56
N GLY A 207 7.14 3.11 13.49
CA GLY A 207 8.31 2.23 13.57
C GLY A 207 8.01 0.75 13.82
N ARG A 208 6.75 0.38 13.97
CA ARG A 208 6.32 -0.99 14.22
C ARG A 208 5.41 -1.52 13.12
N LEU A 209 5.61 -2.77 12.77
CA LEU A 209 4.67 -3.54 11.96
C LEU A 209 3.57 -4.06 12.91
N LEU A 210 2.34 -3.53 12.76
CA LEU A 210 1.20 -3.98 13.55
C LEU A 210 0.61 -5.27 12.98
N LEU A 211 0.56 -5.36 11.65
CA LEU A 211 -0.12 -6.46 10.96
C LEU A 211 0.49 -6.69 9.58
N HIS A 212 0.62 -7.96 9.18
CA HIS A 212 0.86 -8.40 7.81
C HIS A 212 0.00 -9.63 7.55
N LYS A 213 -1.12 -9.47 6.85
CA LYS A 213 -2.12 -10.53 6.62
C LYS A 213 -2.86 -10.34 5.29
N PRO A 214 -3.42 -11.43 4.72
CA PRO A 214 -4.38 -11.33 3.64
C PRO A 214 -5.56 -10.44 4.01
N VAL A 215 -5.96 -9.53 3.09
CA VAL A 215 -7.11 -8.63 3.32
C VAL A 215 -8.37 -9.42 3.66
N LYS A 216 -8.60 -10.55 2.97
CA LYS A 216 -9.74 -11.43 3.23
C LYS A 216 -9.76 -11.96 4.67
N GLU A 217 -8.59 -12.25 5.25
CA GLU A 217 -8.47 -12.71 6.64
C GLU A 217 -8.79 -11.57 7.61
N ILE A 218 -8.25 -10.37 7.37
CA ILE A 218 -8.56 -9.18 8.17
C ILE A 218 -10.07 -8.92 8.17
N MET A 219 -10.68 -8.84 6.98
CA MET A 219 -12.11 -8.54 6.83
C MET A 219 -13.01 -9.60 7.45
N ARG A 220 -12.55 -10.87 7.46
CA ARG A 220 -13.29 -11.99 8.04
C ARG A 220 -13.25 -12.00 9.57
N HIS A 221 -12.10 -11.72 10.16
CA HIS A 221 -11.86 -11.96 11.57
C HIS A 221 -11.79 -10.70 12.42
N PHE A 222 -11.37 -9.56 11.87
CA PHE A 222 -11.32 -8.31 12.61
C PHE A 222 -12.68 -7.62 12.57
N LYS A 223 -13.30 -7.45 13.75
CA LYS A 223 -14.68 -6.93 13.89
C LYS A 223 -14.72 -5.78 14.87
N ARG A 224 -15.73 -4.91 14.70
CA ARG A 224 -16.08 -3.88 15.65
C ARG A 224 -17.25 -4.35 16.49
N TYR A 225 -17.13 -4.19 17.80
CA TYR A 225 -18.18 -4.50 18.76
C TYR A 225 -18.62 -3.20 19.41
N ARG A 226 -19.91 -2.92 19.32
CA ARG A 226 -20.54 -1.76 19.97
C ARG A 226 -21.46 -2.21 21.08
N PHE A 227 -21.43 -1.47 22.19
CA PHE A 227 -22.24 -1.74 23.36
C PHE A 227 -22.53 -0.47 24.15
N THR A 228 -23.54 -0.52 25.03
CA THR A 228 -23.87 0.57 25.96
C THR A 228 -23.01 0.44 27.21
N ARG A 229 -22.48 1.53 27.70
CA ARG A 229 -21.62 1.59 28.88
C ARG A 229 -22.37 1.10 30.12
N PRO A 230 -21.82 0.15 30.89
CA PRO A 230 -22.49 -0.39 32.08
C PRO A 230 -22.44 0.56 33.31
N GLY A 231 -21.72 1.67 33.26
CA GLY A 231 -21.61 2.65 34.35
C GLY A 231 -20.41 3.60 34.17
N ASP A 232 -20.32 4.64 35.01
CA ASP A 232 -19.30 5.69 34.90
C ASP A 232 -17.87 5.23 35.17
N THR A 233 -17.68 4.13 35.90
CA THR A 233 -16.38 3.59 36.28
C THR A 233 -15.85 2.51 35.32
N PHE A 234 -16.58 2.21 34.24
CA PHE A 234 -16.18 1.18 33.28
C PHE A 234 -14.92 1.58 32.54
N LYS A 235 -13.91 0.69 32.55
CA LYS A 235 -12.67 0.82 31.79
C LYS A 235 -12.38 -0.50 31.09
N LEU A 236 -12.00 -0.44 29.83
CA LEU A 236 -11.57 -1.58 29.01
C LEU A 236 -10.10 -1.35 28.59
N GLU A 237 -9.26 -0.89 29.48
CA GLU A 237 -7.86 -0.64 29.21
C GLU A 237 -7.01 -1.84 29.64
N GLY A 238 -6.02 -2.21 28.82
CA GLY A 238 -5.00 -3.21 29.15
C GLY A 238 -5.31 -4.64 28.70
N ASP A 239 -6.39 -4.89 27.96
CA ASP A 239 -6.62 -6.16 27.30
C ASP A 239 -6.03 -6.11 25.88
N GLU A 240 -4.99 -6.90 25.61
CA GLU A 240 -4.26 -6.91 24.34
C GLU A 240 -5.12 -7.41 23.15
N ASP A 241 -6.21 -8.12 23.44
CA ASP A 241 -7.15 -8.65 22.44
C ASP A 241 -8.23 -7.63 22.04
N PHE A 242 -8.37 -6.54 22.81
CA PHE A 242 -9.29 -5.45 22.54
C PHE A 242 -8.56 -4.18 22.10
N TRP A 243 -8.65 -3.91 20.80
CA TRP A 243 -7.96 -2.78 20.18
C TRP A 243 -8.75 -1.49 20.34
N HIS A 244 -8.06 -0.43 20.73
CA HIS A 244 -8.53 0.96 20.78
C HIS A 244 -9.96 1.15 21.30
N PRO A 245 -10.25 0.70 22.56
CA PRO A 245 -11.53 0.99 23.18
C PRO A 245 -11.80 2.50 23.18
N SER A 246 -12.97 2.91 22.66
CA SER A 246 -13.34 4.31 22.59
C SER A 246 -14.80 4.54 22.95
N ALA A 247 -15.08 5.67 23.63
CA ALA A 247 -16.42 6.08 24.00
C ALA A 247 -16.98 7.10 23.01
N LEU A 248 -18.23 6.92 22.63
CA LEU A 248 -19.01 7.84 21.81
C LEU A 248 -20.33 8.15 22.55
N GLY A 249 -20.28 9.12 23.49
CA GLY A 249 -21.36 9.36 24.43
C GLY A 249 -21.54 8.20 25.42
N ASP A 250 -22.72 7.64 25.49
CA ASP A 250 -23.08 6.45 26.29
C ASP A 250 -22.77 5.11 25.60
N LYS A 251 -22.38 5.15 24.32
CA LYS A 251 -21.95 3.97 23.56
C LYS A 251 -20.44 3.84 23.59
N TRP A 252 -20.00 2.59 23.63
CA TRP A 252 -18.61 2.21 23.50
C TRP A 252 -18.39 1.39 22.25
N GLU A 253 -17.20 1.47 21.67
CA GLU A 253 -16.76 0.60 20.60
C GLU A 253 -15.37 0.03 20.91
N VAL A 254 -15.16 -1.20 20.47
CA VAL A 254 -13.89 -1.92 20.58
C VAL A 254 -13.71 -2.81 19.36
N TYR A 255 -12.48 -3.06 19.01
CA TYR A 255 -12.14 -3.93 17.88
C TYR A 255 -11.43 -5.18 18.39
N SER A 256 -11.65 -6.33 17.72
CA SER A 256 -11.01 -7.58 18.10
C SER A 256 -10.91 -8.57 16.95
N PHE A 257 -9.87 -9.41 16.99
CA PHE A 257 -9.71 -10.60 16.14
C PHE A 257 -10.31 -11.87 16.78
N LEU A 258 -10.74 -11.80 18.03
CA LEU A 258 -11.32 -12.93 18.72
C LEU A 258 -12.62 -13.40 18.09
N PRO A 259 -12.95 -14.69 18.18
CA PRO A 259 -14.26 -15.19 17.80
C PRO A 259 -15.39 -14.48 18.59
N LYS A 260 -16.51 -14.20 17.90
CA LYS A 260 -17.68 -13.52 18.49
C LYS A 260 -18.09 -14.06 19.86
N ALA A 261 -18.19 -15.39 20.00
CA ALA A 261 -18.60 -16.03 21.25
C ALA A 261 -17.65 -15.68 22.41
N GLU A 262 -16.36 -15.58 22.15
CA GLU A 262 -15.37 -15.24 23.17
C GLU A 262 -15.44 -13.75 23.56
N VAL A 263 -15.59 -12.84 22.55
CA VAL A 263 -15.80 -11.42 22.81
C VAL A 263 -17.07 -11.21 23.63
N GLU A 264 -18.19 -11.84 23.26
CA GLU A 264 -19.44 -11.74 24.00
C GLU A 264 -19.30 -12.27 25.43
N GLN A 265 -18.59 -13.40 25.63
CA GLN A 265 -18.37 -13.96 26.96
C GLN A 265 -17.59 -12.99 27.84
N ARG A 266 -16.48 -12.41 27.33
CA ARG A 266 -15.66 -11.45 28.09
C ARG A 266 -16.43 -10.17 28.42
N LEU A 267 -17.13 -9.59 27.44
CA LEU A 267 -17.92 -8.37 27.65
C LEU A 267 -19.11 -8.60 28.61
N LYS A 268 -19.79 -9.76 28.52
CA LYS A 268 -20.86 -10.15 29.47
C LYS A 268 -20.32 -10.32 30.90
N ALA A 269 -19.12 -10.87 31.07
CA ALA A 269 -18.48 -10.98 32.39
C ALA A 269 -18.20 -9.57 33.02
N MET A 270 -18.10 -8.53 32.17
CA MET A 270 -17.97 -7.13 32.61
C MET A 270 -19.33 -6.42 32.81
N GLY A 271 -20.45 -7.15 32.73
CA GLY A 271 -21.80 -6.60 32.93
C GLY A 271 -22.45 -5.99 31.69
N ILE A 272 -21.89 -6.23 30.50
CA ILE A 272 -22.41 -5.71 29.23
C ILE A 272 -23.40 -6.73 28.66
N THR A 273 -24.64 -6.30 28.37
CA THR A 273 -25.71 -7.19 27.91
C THR A 273 -26.08 -7.02 26.44
N GLU A 274 -25.96 -5.80 25.92
CA GLU A 274 -26.29 -5.47 24.54
C GLU A 274 -25.02 -5.23 23.72
N ILE A 275 -24.63 -6.25 22.93
CA ILE A 275 -23.41 -6.22 22.13
C ILE A 275 -23.81 -6.37 20.66
N THR A 276 -23.41 -5.43 19.84
CA THR A 276 -23.59 -5.45 18.38
C THR A 276 -22.26 -5.67 17.69
N GLU A 277 -22.16 -6.69 16.85
CA GLU A 277 -21.01 -6.95 15.99
C GLU A 277 -21.22 -6.31 14.62
N GLU A 278 -20.19 -5.65 14.10
CA GLU A 278 -20.19 -5.01 12.79
C GLU A 278 -19.01 -5.47 11.94
N ASN A 279 -19.27 -5.73 10.65
CA ASN A 279 -18.24 -5.90 9.66
C ASN A 279 -17.57 -4.54 9.38
N LEU A 280 -16.30 -4.59 9.03
CA LEU A 280 -15.49 -3.41 8.77
C LEU A 280 -15.20 -3.25 7.28
N SER A 281 -14.96 -2.03 6.81
CA SER A 281 -14.16 -1.73 5.64
C SER A 281 -12.66 -1.83 5.99
N LEU A 282 -11.77 -1.90 5.01
CA LEU A 282 -10.33 -1.87 5.27
C LEU A 282 -9.91 -0.57 5.96
N GLU A 283 -10.59 0.54 5.65
CA GLU A 283 -10.38 1.83 6.32
C GLU A 283 -10.78 1.79 7.80
N ASP A 284 -11.95 1.22 8.12
CA ASP A 284 -12.37 1.03 9.51
C ASP A 284 -11.41 0.11 10.28
N ALA A 285 -10.94 -0.96 9.62
CA ALA A 285 -9.96 -1.88 10.20
C ALA A 285 -8.62 -1.18 10.47
N PHE A 286 -8.16 -0.35 9.54
CA PHE A 286 -6.96 0.49 9.73
C PHE A 286 -7.11 1.43 10.94
N ILE A 287 -8.26 2.12 11.04
CA ILE A 287 -8.56 3.00 12.19
C ILE A 287 -8.63 2.20 13.49
N GLY A 288 -9.25 1.02 13.45
CA GLY A 288 -9.36 0.12 14.60
C GLY A 288 -8.01 -0.40 15.10
N LEU A 289 -7.02 -0.56 14.22
CA LEU A 289 -5.67 -1.03 14.54
C LEU A 289 -4.72 0.09 14.96
N THR A 290 -4.85 1.28 14.37
CA THR A 290 -3.92 2.40 14.60
C THR A 290 -4.45 3.46 15.57
N GLY A 291 -5.73 3.38 15.94
CA GLY A 291 -6.44 4.39 16.72
C GLY A 291 -6.82 5.64 15.90
N LYS A 292 -7.77 6.39 16.42
CA LYS A 292 -8.11 7.72 15.90
C LYS A 292 -6.93 8.68 16.19
N TYR A 293 -6.77 9.74 15.37
CA TYR A 293 -5.75 10.77 15.57
C TYR A 293 -5.93 11.52 16.88
#